data_01928c844de55f98eb8f31f6d25b9026
#
_entry.id   01928c844de55f98eb8f31f6d25b9026
#
_cell.length_a   1.000
_cell.length_b   1.000
_cell.length_c   1.000
_cell.angle_alpha   90.00
_cell.angle_beta   90.00
_cell.angle_gamma   90.00
#
_symmetry.space_group_name_H-M   'P 1'
#
loop_
_entity.id
_entity.type
_entity.pdbx_description
1 polymer ?
#
loop_
_entity_poly.entity_id
_entity_poly.type
_entity_poly.pdbx_seq_one_letter_code
_entity_poly.pdbx_strand_id
1 'polypeptide(L)'
;MAKSKPQSKAVSPGQTKARSPAADRLSAKSAAQKKSTDPKKPLDAAVTAKASSAQVKAVDQSQDKTGGKTNEKTNEKTNGKTNGKVTGSGGPQLEVPGSVKSPLRIFQIYYESWQRDLLDPSFAALDNSGLKSELEEFLVLERLAKSEHVKGAKLWGALSWRFTERTGMKSTDWVAAIQADRGKDVYFCDPAPVNEALYHNLWLQGEIAHPHFLEVCIAFFKATKLPLETLSAIVPGEQYATANYFVGTPRFWELYLPWVTELFKVANKNMPPKERDLMHAKAAEGPHKGMSLMPFILERLFPIFMKTAGKDLSYKKIALPALDAQLNVHLRLLREAKNLAHSSKSAWLAALWVNYRNLYFIQTNGKDWCAKNLRRITPLDIKFS
;
A
#
# COMPACT_ATOMS: atom_id res chain seq x y z
N MET A 1 -0.41 66.70 26.32
CA MET A 1 -1.42 66.40 27.35
C MET A 1 -1.39 64.90 27.54
N ALA A 2 -0.67 64.34 28.39
CA ALA A 2 -0.61 64.26 29.84
C ALA A 2 -1.80 63.50 30.43
N LYS A 3 -1.43 62.45 31.21
CA LYS A 3 -2.12 61.72 32.29
C LYS A 3 -2.88 60.46 31.89
N SER A 4 -2.83 59.34 32.61
CA SER A 4 -2.09 58.88 33.80
C SER A 4 -2.46 57.42 34.02
N LYS A 5 -1.49 56.60 34.48
CA LYS A 5 -1.75 55.28 35.12
C LYS A 5 -2.50 55.44 36.46
N PRO A 6 -3.12 54.36 36.95
CA PRO A 6 -2.59 53.83 38.21
C PRO A 6 -2.37 52.33 38.29
N GLN A 7 -1.39 52.02 39.08
CA GLN A 7 -1.04 50.70 39.66
C GLN A 7 -1.99 50.35 40.82
N SER A 8 -2.09 49.08 41.12
CA SER A 8 -2.10 48.43 42.47
C SER A 8 -2.63 47.00 42.31
N LYS A 9 -2.32 45.97 43.00
CA LYS A 9 -1.42 45.59 44.07
C LYS A 9 -1.39 44.09 44.15
N ALA A 10 -0.24 43.48 44.42
CA ALA A 10 -0.03 42.09 44.76
C ALA A 10 -0.63 41.73 46.11
N VAL A 11 -1.16 40.51 46.22
CA VAL A 11 -1.29 39.77 47.50
C VAL A 11 -1.09 38.29 47.26
N SER A 12 -0.04 37.72 47.81
CA SER A 12 0.12 36.34 48.27
C SER A 12 0.38 36.46 49.77
N PRO A 13 0.33 35.41 50.65
CA PRO A 13 0.26 33.98 50.45
C PRO A 13 -0.69 33.25 51.44
N GLY A 14 -0.87 31.96 51.28
CA GLY A 14 -1.49 31.09 52.26
C GLY A 14 -1.11 29.63 52.09
N GLN A 15 -0.07 29.20 52.79
CA GLN A 15 0.26 27.78 53.01
C GLN A 15 -0.70 27.18 54.02
N THR A 16 -1.25 25.98 53.75
CA THR A 16 -1.74 25.08 54.78
C THR A 16 -1.28 23.64 54.50
N LYS A 17 -0.47 23.14 55.40
CA LYS A 17 -0.11 21.71 55.57
C LYS A 17 -1.27 20.95 56.22
N ALA A 18 -1.57 19.73 55.75
CA ALA A 18 -2.17 18.65 56.53
C ALA A 18 -1.81 17.32 55.85
N ARG A 19 -0.92 16.55 56.40
CA ARG A 19 -1.00 15.38 57.29
C ARG A 19 -1.70 14.18 56.63
N SER A 20 -0.86 13.13 56.36
CA SER A 20 -1.23 11.72 56.24
C SER A 20 -1.76 11.14 57.57
N PRO A 21 -2.53 10.06 57.48
CA PRO A 21 -2.32 8.95 58.41
C PRO A 21 -2.14 7.59 57.70
N ALA A 22 -1.23 6.97 58.17
CA ALA A 22 -0.73 5.66 58.55
C ALA A 22 -1.63 4.44 58.30
N ALA A 23 -0.87 3.41 57.92
CA ALA A 23 -1.17 2.01 57.81
C ALA A 23 -2.02 1.40 58.93
N ASP A 24 -2.84 0.43 58.53
CA ASP A 24 -3.18 -0.67 59.43
C ASP A 24 -3.18 -2.01 58.67
N ARG A 25 -2.42 -2.93 59.26
CA ARG A 25 -2.29 -4.34 58.93
C ARG A 25 -3.49 -5.10 59.52
N LEU A 26 -4.04 -6.02 58.75
CA LEU A 26 -4.67 -7.19 59.38
C LEU A 26 -4.36 -8.43 58.53
N SER A 27 -3.58 -9.29 59.15
CA SER A 27 -3.34 -10.68 58.84
C SER A 27 -4.46 -11.55 59.39
N ALA A 28 -5.00 -12.49 58.62
CA ALA A 28 -5.67 -13.65 59.19
C ALA A 28 -5.42 -14.89 58.32
N LYS A 29 -5.07 -15.93 59.02
CA LYS A 29 -4.61 -17.26 58.60
C LYS A 29 -5.75 -18.15 58.08
N SER A 30 -5.33 -19.01 57.16
CA SER A 30 -5.53 -20.48 57.04
C SER A 30 -6.94 -21.08 57.15
N ALA A 31 -7.25 -21.88 56.14
CA ALA A 31 -7.56 -23.31 56.32
C ALA A 31 -7.61 -24.05 55.00
N ALA A 32 -6.94 -25.17 54.95
CA ALA A 32 -6.89 -26.09 53.83
C ALA A 32 -8.19 -26.90 53.72
N GLN A 33 -8.61 -27.17 52.49
CA GLN A 33 -9.37 -28.39 52.19
C GLN A 33 -9.03 -28.91 50.79
N LYS A 34 -8.41 -30.09 50.78
CA LYS A 34 -8.22 -30.96 49.61
C LYS A 34 -9.56 -31.49 49.17
N LYS A 35 -9.86 -31.42 47.84
CA LYS A 35 -10.59 -32.49 47.14
C LYS A 35 -10.16 -32.50 45.68
N SER A 36 -9.77 -33.68 45.23
CA SER A 36 -9.40 -34.11 43.88
C SER A 36 -10.60 -34.09 42.96
N THR A 37 -10.40 -33.65 41.72
CA THR A 37 -11.11 -34.19 40.54
C THR A 37 -10.26 -33.99 39.32
N ASP A 38 -10.21 -35.01 38.46
CA ASP A 38 -9.40 -35.25 37.25
C ASP A 38 -9.39 -34.11 36.22
N PRO A 39 -8.32 -34.01 35.41
CA PRO A 39 -8.23 -33.01 34.35
C PRO A 39 -9.00 -33.48 33.11
N LYS A 40 -10.02 -32.73 32.72
CA LYS A 40 -10.61 -32.81 31.37
C LYS A 40 -9.64 -32.24 30.34
N LYS A 41 -9.38 -33.05 29.32
CA LYS A 41 -8.62 -32.71 28.10
C LYS A 41 -8.98 -31.35 27.53
N PRO A 42 -7.99 -30.55 27.06
CA PRO A 42 -8.29 -29.36 26.24
C PRO A 42 -8.78 -29.79 24.85
N LEU A 43 -9.93 -29.30 24.46
CA LEU A 43 -10.48 -29.44 23.11
C LEU A 43 -9.78 -28.43 22.19
N ASP A 44 -9.23 -28.97 21.13
CA ASP A 44 -8.95 -28.36 19.83
C ASP A 44 -8.69 -26.84 19.67
N ALA A 45 -7.51 -26.40 20.11
CA ALA A 45 -6.93 -25.13 19.64
C ALA A 45 -6.13 -25.30 18.31
N ALA A 46 -6.03 -26.53 17.78
CA ALA A 46 -5.18 -26.83 16.62
C ALA A 46 -5.82 -26.55 15.24
N VAL A 47 -7.14 -26.40 15.17
CA VAL A 47 -7.86 -26.21 13.89
C VAL A 47 -7.88 -24.74 13.46
N THR A 48 -7.92 -23.79 14.41
CA THR A 48 -7.94 -22.34 14.11
C THR A 48 -6.57 -21.78 13.70
N ALA A 49 -5.47 -22.40 14.17
CA ALA A 49 -4.12 -21.92 13.83
C ALA A 49 -3.70 -22.23 12.38
N LYS A 50 -4.21 -23.34 11.78
CA LYS A 50 -3.91 -23.69 10.39
C LYS A 50 -4.61 -22.78 9.36
N ALA A 51 -5.80 -22.28 9.67
CA ALA A 51 -6.53 -21.38 8.77
C ALA A 51 -5.89 -19.97 8.72
N SER A 52 -5.38 -19.45 9.86
CA SER A 52 -4.78 -18.12 9.90
C SER A 52 -3.36 -18.08 9.30
N SER A 53 -2.58 -19.15 9.43
CA SER A 53 -1.25 -19.22 8.79
C SER A 53 -1.32 -19.34 7.27
N ALA A 54 -2.41 -19.94 6.74
CA ALA A 54 -2.66 -19.99 5.30
C ALA A 54 -3.02 -18.61 4.74
N GLN A 55 -3.75 -17.78 5.49
CA GLN A 55 -4.16 -16.45 5.05
C GLN A 55 -2.99 -15.45 4.98
N VAL A 56 -2.08 -15.47 5.95
CA VAL A 56 -0.89 -14.62 5.92
C VAL A 56 0.12 -15.08 4.86
N LYS A 57 0.24 -16.40 4.64
CA LYS A 57 1.05 -16.95 3.54
C LYS A 57 0.43 -16.73 2.17
N ALA A 58 -0.89 -16.66 2.04
CA ALA A 58 -1.57 -16.40 0.77
C ALA A 58 -1.34 -14.96 0.27
N VAL A 59 -1.20 -13.98 1.16
CA VAL A 59 -0.86 -12.60 0.78
C VAL A 59 0.56 -12.50 0.23
N ASP A 60 1.49 -13.34 0.75
CA ASP A 60 2.87 -13.40 0.26
C ASP A 60 3.03 -14.33 -0.96
N GLN A 61 2.21 -15.38 -1.07
CA GLN A 61 2.26 -16.37 -2.17
C GLN A 61 1.41 -16.00 -3.39
N SER A 62 0.49 -15.03 -3.29
CA SER A 62 -0.30 -14.60 -4.45
C SER A 62 0.52 -13.83 -5.50
N GLN A 63 1.79 -13.55 -5.21
CA GLN A 63 2.74 -12.97 -6.16
C GLN A 63 3.59 -14.00 -6.91
N ASP A 64 3.50 -15.31 -6.57
CA ASP A 64 4.48 -16.27 -7.05
C ASP A 64 3.89 -17.59 -7.54
N LYS A 65 3.38 -17.63 -8.76
CA LYS A 65 3.33 -18.85 -9.58
C LYS A 65 3.28 -18.51 -11.08
N THR A 66 4.38 -18.03 -11.64
CA THR A 66 4.63 -18.13 -13.08
C THR A 66 6.12 -18.39 -13.35
N GLY A 67 6.61 -19.51 -12.86
CA GLY A 67 7.86 -20.12 -13.33
C GLY A 67 7.53 -21.20 -14.35
N GLY A 68 7.20 -20.83 -15.58
CA GLY A 68 7.05 -21.76 -16.70
C GLY A 68 8.39 -22.42 -17.00
N LYS A 69 8.48 -23.74 -16.92
CA LYS A 69 9.58 -24.55 -17.44
C LYS A 69 9.66 -24.35 -18.95
N THR A 70 10.65 -23.62 -19.41
CA THR A 70 11.06 -23.63 -20.81
C THR A 70 11.82 -24.91 -21.10
N ASN A 71 11.20 -25.83 -21.85
CA ASN A 71 11.91 -26.90 -22.55
C ASN A 71 12.61 -26.29 -23.77
N GLU A 72 13.94 -26.18 -23.70
CA GLU A 72 14.76 -26.04 -24.90
C GLU A 72 14.59 -27.28 -25.80
N LYS A 73 14.06 -27.06 -26.97
CA LYS A 73 14.31 -27.91 -28.15
C LYS A 73 14.77 -27.03 -29.28
N THR A 74 16.06 -27.16 -29.55
CA THR A 74 16.73 -26.78 -30.78
C THR A 74 15.95 -27.27 -32.01
N ASN A 75 15.73 -26.38 -32.97
CA ASN A 75 15.63 -26.76 -34.38
C ASN A 75 16.18 -25.70 -35.33
N GLU A 76 16.92 -26.21 -36.29
CA GLU A 76 17.74 -25.53 -37.29
C GLU A 76 16.96 -24.76 -38.37
N LYS A 77 17.63 -23.69 -38.83
CA LYS A 77 17.71 -23.10 -40.16
C LYS A 77 16.58 -23.32 -41.18
N THR A 78 15.97 -22.24 -41.61
CA THR A 78 15.77 -21.97 -43.05
C THR A 78 15.89 -20.47 -43.35
N ASN A 79 16.79 -20.16 -44.30
CA ASN A 79 17.00 -18.84 -44.90
C ASN A 79 15.80 -18.46 -45.77
N GLY A 80 15.23 -17.28 -45.54
CA GLY A 80 14.32 -16.62 -46.47
C GLY A 80 14.51 -15.11 -46.39
N LYS A 81 15.31 -14.54 -47.28
CA LYS A 81 15.43 -13.10 -47.54
C LYS A 81 14.10 -12.57 -48.07
N THR A 82 13.42 -11.71 -47.31
CA THR A 82 12.48 -10.73 -47.90
C THR A 82 12.80 -9.36 -47.29
N ASN A 83 13.30 -8.49 -48.16
CA ASN A 83 13.47 -7.06 -47.91
C ASN A 83 12.09 -6.42 -47.75
N GLY A 84 11.67 -6.18 -46.54
CA GLY A 84 10.51 -5.35 -46.20
C GLY A 84 11.00 -4.10 -45.45
N LYS A 85 10.89 -2.96 -46.12
CA LYS A 85 11.17 -1.63 -45.60
C LYS A 85 10.20 -1.35 -44.42
N VAL A 86 10.67 -1.48 -43.16
CA VAL A 86 9.88 -1.14 -41.99
C VAL A 86 10.03 0.35 -41.71
N THR A 87 9.09 1.12 -42.19
CA THR A 87 8.82 2.47 -41.71
C THR A 87 7.58 2.38 -40.82
N GLY A 88 7.77 2.45 -39.53
CA GLY A 88 6.64 2.49 -38.60
C GLY A 88 7.15 2.59 -37.16
N SER A 89 7.09 3.77 -36.57
CA SER A 89 7.19 3.99 -35.15
C SER A 89 5.96 3.37 -34.44
N GLY A 90 5.97 2.06 -34.25
CA GLY A 90 4.88 1.33 -33.59
C GLY A 90 4.96 1.54 -32.08
N GLY A 91 4.17 2.49 -31.55
CA GLY A 91 3.78 2.45 -30.13
C GLY A 91 2.90 1.22 -29.86
N PRO A 92 2.63 0.87 -28.57
CA PRO A 92 1.79 -0.26 -28.22
C PRO A 92 0.45 -0.16 -28.98
N GLN A 93 0.09 -1.22 -29.70
CA GLN A 93 -1.17 -1.26 -30.42
C GLN A 93 -2.29 -1.42 -29.38
N LEU A 94 -3.13 -0.41 -29.30
CA LEU A 94 -4.34 -0.43 -28.48
C LEU A 94 -5.42 -1.19 -29.27
N GLU A 95 -5.68 -2.43 -28.91
CA GLU A 95 -6.86 -3.13 -29.38
C GLU A 95 -8.06 -2.65 -28.55
N VAL A 96 -8.93 -1.86 -29.16
CA VAL A 96 -10.14 -1.34 -28.51
C VAL A 96 -11.35 -2.01 -29.15
N PRO A 97 -12.09 -2.86 -28.41
CA PRO A 97 -13.38 -3.33 -28.87
C PRO A 97 -14.40 -2.18 -28.85
N GLY A 98 -14.82 -1.72 -30.01
CA GLY A 98 -15.89 -0.74 -30.17
C GLY A 98 -15.55 0.69 -29.71
N SER A 99 -16.04 1.70 -30.39
CA SER A 99 -15.69 3.11 -30.24
C SER A 99 -15.69 3.57 -28.77
N VAL A 100 -14.51 3.82 -28.21
CA VAL A 100 -14.33 4.38 -26.85
C VAL A 100 -14.70 5.85 -26.85
N LYS A 101 -15.99 6.16 -27.03
CA LYS A 101 -16.55 7.50 -26.88
C LYS A 101 -17.11 7.73 -25.46
N SER A 102 -16.98 6.74 -24.54
CA SER A 102 -17.42 6.88 -23.16
C SER A 102 -16.65 7.99 -22.46
N PRO A 103 -17.31 8.82 -21.64
CA PRO A 103 -16.64 9.78 -20.77
C PRO A 103 -15.78 9.11 -19.69
N LEU A 104 -16.03 7.84 -19.37
CA LEU A 104 -15.22 7.00 -18.48
C LEU A 104 -14.54 5.93 -19.32
N ARG A 105 -13.19 5.93 -19.33
CA ARG A 105 -12.37 5.00 -20.12
C ARG A 105 -11.41 4.26 -19.22
N ILE A 106 -11.60 2.96 -19.10
CA ILE A 106 -10.75 2.11 -18.28
C ILE A 106 -10.09 1.09 -19.19
N PHE A 107 -8.78 1.03 -19.10
CA PHE A 107 -7.93 0.10 -19.83
C PHE A 107 -7.45 -0.99 -18.89
N GLN A 108 -7.20 -2.18 -19.45
CA GLN A 108 -6.58 -3.26 -18.68
C GLN A 108 -5.32 -3.74 -19.42
N ILE A 109 -4.17 -3.59 -18.74
CA ILE A 109 -2.83 -3.82 -19.29
C ILE A 109 -2.53 -5.31 -19.23
N TYR A 110 -2.01 -5.87 -20.33
CA TYR A 110 -1.42 -7.21 -20.38
C TYR A 110 -0.04 -7.17 -21.06
N TYR A 111 0.80 -8.15 -20.73
CA TYR A 111 2.20 -8.24 -21.17
C TYR A 111 2.46 -9.49 -22.02
N GLU A 112 1.62 -10.50 -21.91
CA GLU A 112 1.73 -11.78 -22.57
C GLU A 112 0.37 -12.21 -23.12
N SER A 113 0.35 -12.90 -24.27
CA SER A 113 -0.90 -13.24 -24.97
C SER A 113 -1.89 -14.03 -24.10
N TRP A 114 -1.40 -14.93 -23.25
CA TRP A 114 -2.26 -15.71 -22.35
C TRP A 114 -2.97 -14.87 -21.28
N GLN A 115 -2.41 -13.71 -20.90
CA GLN A 115 -3.05 -12.79 -19.94
C GLN A 115 -4.29 -12.12 -20.53
N ARG A 116 -4.37 -12.02 -21.86
CA ARG A 116 -5.50 -11.42 -22.56
C ARG A 116 -6.82 -12.12 -22.24
N ASP A 117 -6.80 -13.44 -22.12
CA ASP A 117 -7.99 -14.24 -21.82
C ASP A 117 -8.49 -14.06 -20.35
N LEU A 118 -7.69 -13.43 -19.50
CA LEU A 118 -8.02 -13.12 -18.11
C LEU A 118 -8.55 -11.69 -17.92
N LEU A 119 -8.57 -10.88 -18.99
CA LEU A 119 -9.06 -9.51 -18.90
C LEU A 119 -10.58 -9.49 -18.74
N ASP A 120 -11.08 -8.47 -18.04
CA ASP A 120 -12.51 -8.19 -17.99
C ASP A 120 -12.96 -7.65 -19.37
N PRO A 121 -13.94 -8.28 -20.03
CA PRO A 121 -14.33 -7.92 -21.39
C PRO A 121 -14.95 -6.51 -21.52
N SER A 122 -15.31 -5.88 -20.40
CA SER A 122 -15.87 -4.52 -20.39
C SER A 122 -14.79 -3.44 -20.27
N PHE A 123 -13.54 -3.82 -19.98
CA PHE A 123 -12.40 -2.91 -20.03
C PHE A 123 -11.73 -2.97 -21.42
N ALA A 124 -11.13 -1.85 -21.82
CA ALA A 124 -10.36 -1.82 -23.06
C ALA A 124 -9.02 -2.55 -22.87
N ALA A 125 -8.76 -3.60 -23.63
CA ALA A 125 -7.49 -4.31 -23.60
C ALA A 125 -6.35 -3.40 -24.09
N LEU A 126 -5.24 -3.37 -23.35
CA LEU A 126 -4.06 -2.58 -23.66
C LEU A 126 -2.83 -3.49 -23.73
N ASP A 127 -2.35 -3.73 -24.94
CA ASP A 127 -1.16 -4.54 -25.17
C ASP A 127 0.11 -3.79 -24.75
N ASN A 128 0.85 -4.37 -23.83
CA ASN A 128 2.14 -3.85 -23.36
C ASN A 128 3.28 -4.88 -23.55
N SER A 129 3.09 -5.91 -24.34
CA SER A 129 4.05 -7.01 -24.54
C SER A 129 5.40 -6.56 -25.11
N GLY A 130 5.43 -5.47 -25.87
CA GLY A 130 6.63 -4.91 -26.47
C GLY A 130 7.42 -3.94 -25.59
N LEU A 131 6.92 -3.61 -24.41
CA LEU A 131 7.50 -2.60 -23.55
C LEU A 131 8.20 -3.21 -22.32
N LYS A 132 9.49 -2.94 -22.20
CA LYS A 132 10.27 -3.20 -20.99
C LYS A 132 10.69 -1.88 -20.40
N SER A 133 10.27 -1.61 -19.18
CA SER A 133 10.62 -0.41 -18.42
C SER A 133 10.87 -0.76 -16.96
N GLU A 134 11.81 -0.11 -16.32
CA GLU A 134 12.00 -0.22 -14.87
C GLU A 134 10.83 0.36 -14.06
N LEU A 135 10.03 1.26 -14.67
CA LEU A 135 8.83 1.84 -14.09
C LEU A 135 7.54 1.09 -14.45
N GLU A 136 7.67 -0.06 -15.15
CA GLU A 136 6.57 -0.97 -15.49
C GLU A 136 5.32 -0.24 -16.04
N GLU A 137 4.21 -0.34 -15.33
CA GLU A 137 2.90 0.22 -15.73
C GLU A 137 2.91 1.76 -15.83
N PHE A 138 3.83 2.46 -15.17
CA PHE A 138 3.86 3.92 -15.23
C PHE A 138 4.17 4.46 -16.62
N LEU A 139 5.08 3.83 -17.35
CA LEU A 139 5.36 4.20 -18.74
C LEU A 139 4.13 4.04 -19.64
N VAL A 140 3.29 3.04 -19.34
CA VAL A 140 2.01 2.85 -20.04
C VAL A 140 1.08 4.03 -19.79
N LEU A 141 0.97 4.48 -18.54
CA LEU A 141 0.15 5.65 -18.17
C LEU A 141 0.64 6.93 -18.87
N GLU A 142 1.96 7.16 -18.92
CA GLU A 142 2.53 8.32 -19.63
C GLU A 142 2.23 8.31 -21.15
N ARG A 143 2.29 7.13 -21.78
CA ARG A 143 1.97 6.97 -23.21
C ARG A 143 0.48 7.15 -23.46
N LEU A 144 -0.34 6.56 -22.61
CA LEU A 144 -1.78 6.65 -22.70
C LEU A 144 -2.26 8.11 -22.56
N ALA A 145 -1.68 8.87 -21.63
CA ALA A 145 -1.96 10.28 -21.44
C ALA A 145 -1.72 11.14 -22.69
N LYS A 146 -0.76 10.75 -23.54
CA LYS A 146 -0.41 11.43 -24.80
C LYS A 146 -1.18 10.89 -26.01
N SER A 147 -2.01 9.86 -25.84
CA SER A 147 -2.70 9.19 -26.93
C SER A 147 -4.08 9.78 -27.22
N GLU A 148 -4.57 9.56 -28.45
CA GLU A 148 -5.96 9.90 -28.82
C GLU A 148 -7.00 9.08 -28.04
N HIS A 149 -6.58 7.95 -27.43
CA HIS A 149 -7.48 7.07 -26.72
C HIS A 149 -8.09 7.66 -25.45
N VAL A 150 -7.44 8.63 -24.83
CA VAL A 150 -7.95 9.34 -23.64
C VAL A 150 -8.48 10.75 -23.95
N LYS A 151 -8.33 11.21 -25.19
CA LYS A 151 -8.77 12.54 -25.60
C LYS A 151 -10.30 12.69 -25.43
N GLY A 152 -10.71 13.72 -24.68
CA GLY A 152 -12.12 13.97 -24.37
C GLY A 152 -12.72 13.04 -23.30
N ALA A 153 -11.95 12.16 -22.66
CA ALA A 153 -12.39 11.43 -21.50
C ALA A 153 -12.52 12.37 -20.30
N LYS A 154 -13.58 12.19 -19.49
CA LYS A 154 -13.75 12.88 -18.21
C LYS A 154 -12.98 12.18 -17.10
N LEU A 155 -12.89 10.86 -17.18
CA LEU A 155 -12.15 9.98 -16.28
C LEU A 155 -11.48 8.88 -17.11
N TRP A 156 -10.23 8.57 -16.79
CA TRP A 156 -9.56 7.42 -17.40
C TRP A 156 -8.52 6.83 -16.45
N GLY A 157 -8.16 5.57 -16.69
CA GLY A 157 -7.12 4.85 -15.96
C GLY A 157 -6.75 3.57 -16.68
N ALA A 158 -5.62 2.99 -16.27
CA ALA A 158 -5.17 1.69 -16.75
C ALA A 158 -4.86 0.79 -15.55
N LEU A 159 -5.49 -0.38 -15.53
CA LEU A 159 -5.42 -1.34 -14.45
C LEU A 159 -4.62 -2.56 -14.91
N SER A 160 -3.95 -3.25 -13.99
CA SER A 160 -3.25 -4.50 -14.29
C SER A 160 -4.22 -5.59 -14.78
N TRP A 161 -3.75 -6.52 -15.60
CA TRP A 161 -4.49 -7.74 -15.96
C TRP A 161 -4.99 -8.55 -14.75
N ARG A 162 -4.31 -8.41 -13.60
CA ARG A 162 -4.69 -9.06 -12.34
C ARG A 162 -5.74 -8.29 -11.53
N PHE A 163 -6.27 -7.19 -12.03
CA PHE A 163 -7.19 -6.34 -11.25
C PHE A 163 -8.36 -7.14 -10.67
N THR A 164 -9.08 -7.87 -11.51
CA THR A 164 -10.26 -8.66 -11.08
C THR A 164 -9.85 -9.78 -10.10
N GLU A 165 -8.74 -10.47 -10.36
CA GLU A 165 -8.21 -11.51 -9.47
C GLU A 165 -7.87 -10.94 -8.08
N ARG A 166 -7.17 -9.80 -8.05
CA ARG A 166 -6.68 -9.19 -6.80
C ARG A 166 -7.75 -8.48 -6.00
N THR A 167 -8.75 -7.91 -6.65
CA THR A 167 -9.77 -7.10 -5.99
C THR A 167 -11.08 -7.85 -5.74
N GLY A 168 -11.33 -8.94 -6.48
CA GLY A 168 -12.64 -9.60 -6.53
C GLY A 168 -13.72 -8.73 -7.19
N MET A 169 -13.35 -7.60 -7.81
CA MET A 169 -14.27 -6.61 -8.36
C MET A 169 -14.35 -6.72 -9.88
N LYS A 170 -15.57 -6.79 -10.40
CA LYS A 170 -15.84 -6.73 -11.83
C LYS A 170 -15.85 -5.28 -12.33
N SER A 171 -15.66 -5.09 -13.60
CA SER A 171 -15.74 -3.77 -14.25
C SER A 171 -17.07 -3.05 -13.98
N THR A 172 -18.17 -3.78 -14.01
CA THR A 172 -19.51 -3.23 -13.72
C THR A 172 -19.61 -2.65 -12.32
N ASP A 173 -19.05 -3.33 -11.33
CA ASP A 173 -19.06 -2.89 -9.93
C ASP A 173 -18.16 -1.68 -9.72
N TRP A 174 -17.00 -1.67 -10.39
CA TRP A 174 -16.08 -0.52 -10.40
C TRP A 174 -16.73 0.73 -10.99
N VAL A 175 -17.35 0.58 -12.16
CA VAL A 175 -18.07 1.68 -12.83
C VAL A 175 -19.25 2.16 -11.96
N ALA A 176 -20.02 1.25 -11.38
CA ALA A 176 -21.14 1.58 -10.50
C ALA A 176 -20.68 2.36 -9.26
N ALA A 177 -19.56 1.94 -8.65
CA ALA A 177 -18.98 2.64 -7.49
C ALA A 177 -18.51 4.07 -7.82
N ILE A 178 -17.91 4.28 -9.00
CA ILE A 178 -17.56 5.62 -9.50
C ILE A 178 -18.83 6.46 -9.73
N GLN A 179 -19.86 5.84 -10.30
CA GLN A 179 -21.12 6.54 -10.61
C GLN A 179 -21.92 6.91 -9.36
N ALA A 180 -21.80 6.14 -8.29
CA ALA A 180 -22.48 6.38 -7.03
C ALA A 180 -21.94 7.63 -6.27
N ASP A 181 -20.67 7.97 -6.44
CA ASP A 181 -20.05 9.15 -5.80
C ASP A 181 -19.26 9.96 -6.86
N ARG A 182 -19.99 10.58 -7.79
CA ARG A 182 -19.41 11.33 -8.90
C ARG A 182 -18.73 12.63 -8.45
N GLY A 183 -17.84 13.13 -9.29
CA GLY A 183 -17.23 14.46 -9.13
C GLY A 183 -15.92 14.46 -8.36
N LYS A 184 -15.33 13.31 -8.09
CA LYS A 184 -13.96 13.25 -7.57
C LYS A 184 -12.94 13.34 -8.69
N ASP A 185 -11.78 13.87 -8.37
CA ASP A 185 -10.66 13.95 -9.29
C ASP A 185 -9.99 12.59 -9.50
N VAL A 186 -10.00 11.72 -8.48
CA VAL A 186 -9.46 10.35 -8.57
C VAL A 186 -10.23 9.36 -7.70
N TYR A 187 -10.43 8.16 -8.25
CA TYR A 187 -10.98 6.99 -7.58
C TYR A 187 -9.92 5.91 -7.54
N PHE A 188 -9.78 5.26 -6.40
CA PHE A 188 -8.80 4.18 -6.25
C PHE A 188 -9.32 3.10 -5.31
N CYS A 189 -8.67 1.93 -5.32
CA CYS A 189 -8.89 0.88 -4.33
C CYS A 189 -7.55 0.29 -3.87
N ASP A 190 -7.59 -0.43 -2.76
CA ASP A 190 -6.43 -1.13 -2.21
C ASP A 190 -6.71 -2.63 -2.09
N PRO A 191 -6.00 -3.49 -2.83
CA PRO A 191 -6.22 -4.94 -2.79
C PRO A 191 -5.60 -5.63 -1.56
N ALA A 192 -5.06 -4.89 -0.61
CA ALA A 192 -4.32 -5.43 0.53
C ALA A 192 -4.88 -5.01 1.91
N PRO A 193 -6.15 -5.31 2.24
CA PRO A 193 -6.77 -4.89 3.49
C PRO A 193 -6.08 -5.49 4.74
N VAL A 194 -5.42 -6.63 4.62
CA VAL A 194 -4.58 -7.22 5.68
C VAL A 194 -3.38 -6.31 6.00
N ASN A 195 -2.70 -5.81 4.97
CA ASN A 195 -1.58 -4.91 5.14
C ASN A 195 -2.02 -3.56 5.75
N GLU A 196 -3.18 -3.06 5.33
CA GLU A 196 -3.81 -1.88 5.94
C GLU A 196 -4.01 -2.04 7.45
N ALA A 197 -4.45 -3.20 7.91
CA ALA A 197 -4.67 -3.48 9.33
C ALA A 197 -3.36 -3.61 10.12
N LEU A 198 -2.31 -4.19 9.52
CA LEU A 198 -1.11 -4.63 10.22
C LEU A 198 0.07 -3.65 10.17
N TYR A 199 0.17 -2.78 9.18
CA TYR A 199 1.33 -1.89 9.03
C TYR A 199 0.96 -0.43 9.30
N HIS A 200 1.90 0.34 9.85
CA HIS A 200 1.72 1.78 10.05
C HIS A 200 1.42 2.48 8.73
N ASN A 201 2.16 2.09 7.70
CA ASN A 201 2.09 2.65 6.36
C ASN A 201 2.64 1.68 5.31
N LEU A 202 2.60 2.09 4.05
CA LEU A 202 3.06 1.33 2.90
C LEU A 202 4.57 1.09 2.89
N TRP A 203 5.35 2.02 3.46
CA TRP A 203 6.82 1.97 3.45
C TRP A 203 7.34 0.89 4.39
N LEU A 204 6.77 0.82 5.60
CA LEU A 204 7.12 -0.23 6.57
C LEU A 204 6.61 -1.61 6.13
N GLN A 205 5.52 -1.67 5.37
CA GLN A 205 5.10 -2.91 4.71
C GLN A 205 6.12 -3.33 3.65
N GLY A 206 6.58 -2.39 2.82
CA GLY A 206 7.59 -2.64 1.79
C GLY A 206 8.91 -3.15 2.35
N GLU A 207 9.31 -2.70 3.54
CA GLU A 207 10.53 -3.15 4.23
C GLU A 207 10.55 -4.65 4.54
N ILE A 208 9.39 -5.26 4.72
CA ILE A 208 9.27 -6.73 4.89
C ILE A 208 9.31 -7.45 3.55
N ALA A 209 8.74 -6.86 2.53
CA ALA A 209 8.61 -7.49 1.22
C ALA A 209 9.88 -7.41 0.37
N HIS A 210 10.70 -6.34 0.55
CA HIS A 210 11.84 -6.06 -0.32
C HIS A 210 13.11 -5.77 0.51
N PRO A 211 14.21 -6.48 0.30
CA PRO A 211 15.48 -6.17 0.93
C PRO A 211 15.94 -4.73 0.65
N HIS A 212 16.49 -4.05 1.66
CA HIS A 212 17.01 -2.66 1.57
C HIS A 212 15.95 -1.59 1.21
N PHE A 213 14.66 -1.93 1.22
CA PHE A 213 13.62 -1.02 0.74
C PHE A 213 13.58 0.30 1.51
N LEU A 214 13.55 0.25 2.84
CA LEU A 214 13.47 1.45 3.66
C LEU A 214 14.76 2.29 3.58
N GLU A 215 15.93 1.66 3.47
CA GLU A 215 17.22 2.34 3.26
C GLU A 215 17.18 3.17 1.99
N VAL A 216 16.74 2.57 0.88
CA VAL A 216 16.59 3.26 -0.42
C VAL A 216 15.52 4.34 -0.34
N CYS A 217 14.38 4.09 0.29
CA CYS A 217 13.32 5.09 0.45
C CYS A 217 13.78 6.31 1.25
N ILE A 218 14.55 6.14 2.32
CA ILE A 218 15.13 7.26 3.09
C ILE A 218 16.02 8.13 2.20
N ALA A 219 16.88 7.51 1.39
CA ALA A 219 17.75 8.23 0.46
C ALA A 219 16.93 8.94 -0.64
N PHE A 220 15.92 8.27 -1.19
CA PHE A 220 14.99 8.82 -2.18
C PHE A 220 14.26 10.06 -1.64
N PHE A 221 13.69 9.98 -0.43
CA PHE A 221 12.98 11.09 0.20
C PHE A 221 13.88 12.28 0.50
N LYS A 222 15.11 12.03 0.99
CA LYS A 222 16.11 13.09 1.19
C LYS A 222 16.47 13.77 -0.12
N ALA A 223 16.73 13.01 -1.17
CA ALA A 223 17.10 13.53 -2.48
C ALA A 223 15.99 14.36 -3.12
N THR A 224 14.74 13.93 -2.96
CA THR A 224 13.54 14.55 -3.55
C THR A 224 12.85 15.57 -2.63
N LYS A 225 13.36 15.76 -1.41
CA LYS A 225 12.79 16.65 -0.38
C LYS A 225 11.36 16.29 0.02
N LEU A 226 10.98 15.02 -0.10
CA LEU A 226 9.74 14.52 0.45
C LEU A 226 9.80 14.45 1.98
N PRO A 227 8.66 14.58 2.69
CA PRO A 227 8.63 14.61 4.15
C PRO A 227 9.00 13.24 4.73
N LEU A 228 10.16 13.15 5.40
CA LEU A 228 10.71 11.90 5.96
C LEU A 228 9.82 11.25 7.02
N GLU A 229 9.05 12.03 7.76
CA GLU A 229 8.09 11.54 8.77
C GLU A 229 7.05 10.61 8.16
N THR A 230 6.73 10.73 6.88
CA THR A 230 5.82 9.84 6.15
C THR A 230 6.27 8.38 6.19
N LEU A 231 7.58 8.12 6.24
CA LEU A 231 8.14 6.77 6.27
C LEU A 231 7.83 6.01 7.57
N SER A 232 7.50 6.72 8.65
CA SER A 232 7.22 6.12 9.97
C SER A 232 5.81 6.42 10.50
N ALA A 233 5.10 7.40 9.94
CA ALA A 233 3.79 7.82 10.43
C ALA A 233 2.70 6.76 10.20
N ILE A 234 1.72 6.71 11.10
CA ILE A 234 0.50 5.92 10.93
C ILE A 234 -0.37 6.59 9.86
N VAL A 235 -0.74 5.82 8.83
CA VAL A 235 -1.62 6.22 7.74
C VAL A 235 -3.00 5.59 7.93
N PRO A 236 -4.09 6.35 7.85
CA PRO A 236 -5.44 5.79 7.96
C PRO A 236 -5.78 4.94 6.74
N GLY A 237 -6.72 4.00 6.91
CA GLY A 237 -7.13 3.09 5.85
C GLY A 237 -7.62 3.76 4.58
N GLU A 238 -8.30 4.89 4.70
CA GLU A 238 -8.79 5.69 3.57
C GLU A 238 -7.69 6.23 2.64
N GLN A 239 -6.44 6.30 3.13
CA GLN A 239 -5.28 6.77 2.37
C GLN A 239 -4.30 5.62 2.03
N TYR A 240 -4.65 4.38 2.40
CA TYR A 240 -3.79 3.22 2.13
C TYR A 240 -4.03 2.73 0.70
N ALA A 241 -2.99 2.73 -0.13
CA ALA A 241 -3.02 2.31 -1.53
C ALA A 241 -1.70 1.64 -1.90
N THR A 242 -1.73 0.33 -2.15
CA THR A 242 -0.56 -0.53 -2.43
C THR A 242 -0.40 -0.89 -3.91
N ALA A 243 -1.28 -0.37 -4.77
CA ALA A 243 -1.27 -0.67 -6.20
C ALA A 243 -1.71 0.55 -7.00
N ASN A 244 -1.30 0.60 -8.27
CA ASN A 244 -1.70 1.66 -9.21
C ASN A 244 -3.14 1.46 -9.73
N TYR A 245 -4.08 1.10 -8.83
CA TYR A 245 -5.48 0.87 -9.18
C TYR A 245 -6.29 2.15 -9.01
N PHE A 246 -6.05 3.12 -9.88
CA PHE A 246 -6.79 4.38 -9.87
C PHE A 246 -7.27 4.81 -11.26
N VAL A 247 -8.37 5.54 -11.23
CA VAL A 247 -9.00 6.20 -12.38
C VAL A 247 -9.17 7.65 -12.04
N GLY A 248 -8.60 8.54 -12.85
CA GLY A 248 -8.55 9.98 -12.57
C GLY A 248 -9.05 10.84 -13.70
N THR A 249 -9.33 12.10 -13.36
CA THR A 249 -9.61 13.15 -14.33
C THR A 249 -8.35 13.52 -15.13
N PRO A 250 -8.46 14.17 -16.29
CA PRO A 250 -7.31 14.74 -16.99
C PRO A 250 -6.45 15.62 -16.06
N ARG A 251 -7.08 16.46 -15.21
CA ARG A 251 -6.39 17.30 -14.21
C ARG A 251 -5.53 16.49 -13.24
N PHE A 252 -6.04 15.34 -12.76
CA PHE A 252 -5.24 14.46 -11.90
C PHE A 252 -3.99 13.97 -12.63
N TRP A 253 -4.13 13.49 -13.85
CA TRP A 253 -3.03 12.93 -14.64
C TRP A 253 -2.00 13.99 -15.04
N GLU A 254 -2.45 15.19 -15.41
CA GLU A 254 -1.59 16.33 -15.74
C GLU A 254 -0.72 16.79 -14.57
N LEU A 255 -1.16 16.56 -13.33
CA LEU A 255 -0.38 16.84 -12.13
C LEU A 255 0.47 15.65 -11.69
N TYR A 256 -0.11 14.44 -11.69
CA TYR A 256 0.52 13.25 -11.12
C TYR A 256 1.70 12.74 -11.95
N LEU A 257 1.51 12.59 -13.27
CA LEU A 257 2.56 12.00 -14.11
C LEU A 257 3.85 12.84 -14.15
N PRO A 258 3.81 14.16 -14.38
CA PRO A 258 5.03 14.98 -14.34
C PRO A 258 5.68 15.01 -12.96
N TRP A 259 4.87 15.00 -11.88
CA TRP A 259 5.39 15.00 -10.51
C TRP A 259 6.19 13.73 -10.24
N VAL A 260 5.66 12.55 -10.58
CA VAL A 260 6.37 11.28 -10.43
C VAL A 260 7.65 11.26 -11.27
N THR A 261 7.56 11.65 -12.55
CA THR A 261 8.70 11.69 -13.46
C THR A 261 9.83 12.57 -12.92
N GLU A 262 9.50 13.75 -12.40
CA GLU A 262 10.48 14.66 -11.81
C GLU A 262 11.09 14.09 -10.52
N LEU A 263 10.31 13.41 -9.67
CA LEU A 263 10.86 12.76 -8.48
C LEU A 263 11.94 11.74 -8.82
N PHE A 264 11.69 10.85 -9.78
CA PHE A 264 12.69 9.85 -10.19
C PHE A 264 13.90 10.48 -10.85
N LYS A 265 13.72 11.52 -11.65
CA LYS A 265 14.81 12.29 -12.26
C LYS A 265 15.68 12.96 -11.18
N VAL A 266 15.08 13.60 -10.19
CA VAL A 266 15.79 14.24 -9.07
C VAL A 266 16.47 13.20 -8.20
N ALA A 267 15.83 12.06 -7.92
CA ALA A 267 16.40 10.96 -7.16
C ALA A 267 17.65 10.39 -7.86
N ASN A 268 17.55 10.09 -9.15
CA ASN A 268 18.67 9.58 -9.94
C ASN A 268 19.89 10.53 -9.95
N LYS A 269 19.63 11.84 -9.91
CA LYS A 269 20.68 12.84 -9.87
C LYS A 269 21.32 13.02 -8.49
N ASN A 270 20.50 12.99 -7.42
CA ASN A 270 20.89 13.50 -6.11
C ASN A 270 21.04 12.42 -5.03
N MET A 271 20.59 11.19 -5.27
CA MET A 271 20.79 10.09 -4.32
C MET A 271 22.28 9.72 -4.21
N PRO A 272 22.74 9.30 -3.01
CA PRO A 272 24.06 8.74 -2.86
C PRO A 272 24.22 7.51 -3.78
N PRO A 273 25.41 7.28 -4.36
CA PRO A 273 25.63 6.22 -5.36
C PRO A 273 25.18 4.83 -4.89
N LYS A 274 25.50 4.44 -3.64
CA LYS A 274 25.12 3.14 -3.08
C LYS A 274 23.61 2.89 -3.12
N GLU A 275 22.80 3.82 -2.59
CA GLU A 275 21.36 3.67 -2.50
C GLU A 275 20.71 3.82 -3.88
N ARG A 276 21.27 4.63 -4.76
CA ARG A 276 20.83 4.70 -6.16
C ARG A 276 21.07 3.38 -6.88
N ASP A 277 22.24 2.77 -6.72
CA ASP A 277 22.55 1.47 -7.33
C ASP A 277 21.64 0.37 -6.77
N LEU A 278 21.34 0.38 -5.46
CA LEU A 278 20.35 -0.53 -4.85
C LEU A 278 18.93 -0.31 -5.40
N MET A 279 18.54 0.93 -5.70
CA MET A 279 17.24 1.24 -6.28
C MET A 279 17.04 0.59 -7.65
N HIS A 280 18.11 0.53 -8.46
CA HIS A 280 18.11 -0.05 -9.81
C HIS A 280 18.50 -1.53 -9.84
N ALA A 281 19.08 -2.05 -8.76
CA ALA A 281 19.49 -3.45 -8.69
C ALA A 281 18.29 -4.38 -8.82
N LYS A 282 18.44 -5.37 -9.70
CA LYS A 282 17.41 -6.39 -9.89
C LYS A 282 17.52 -7.45 -8.80
N ALA A 283 16.39 -7.83 -8.21
CA ALA A 283 16.34 -8.91 -7.24
C ALA A 283 16.87 -10.22 -7.88
N ALA A 284 17.84 -10.85 -7.23
CA ALA A 284 18.44 -12.10 -7.70
C ALA A 284 17.53 -13.30 -7.44
N GLU A 285 16.72 -13.26 -6.39
CA GLU A 285 15.92 -14.36 -5.87
C GLU A 285 14.54 -13.89 -5.40
N GLY A 286 13.67 -14.83 -5.06
CA GLY A 286 12.38 -14.57 -4.47
C GLY A 286 11.32 -14.18 -5.47
N PRO A 287 10.14 -13.76 -4.96
CA PRO A 287 8.96 -13.49 -5.78
C PRO A 287 9.12 -12.34 -6.75
N HIS A 288 10.05 -11.44 -6.50
CA HIS A 288 10.32 -10.27 -7.33
C HIS A 288 11.63 -10.40 -8.13
N LYS A 289 12.10 -11.63 -8.38
CA LYS A 289 13.30 -11.90 -9.17
C LYS A 289 13.27 -11.15 -10.50
N GLY A 290 14.33 -10.41 -10.78
CA GLY A 290 14.48 -9.60 -12.00
C GLY A 290 13.86 -8.22 -11.96
N MET A 291 13.13 -7.86 -10.89
CA MET A 291 12.57 -6.51 -10.69
C MET A 291 13.50 -5.64 -9.83
N SER A 292 13.55 -4.34 -10.14
CA SER A 292 14.22 -3.34 -9.31
C SER A 292 13.29 -2.83 -8.20
N LEU A 293 13.78 -1.94 -7.31
CA LEU A 293 12.93 -1.32 -6.28
C LEU A 293 12.05 -0.18 -6.81
N MET A 294 12.30 0.31 -8.02
CA MET A 294 11.61 1.47 -8.59
C MET A 294 10.08 1.31 -8.69
N PRO A 295 9.53 0.20 -9.23
CA PRO A 295 8.08 0.00 -9.27
C PRO A 295 7.45 0.03 -7.88
N PHE A 296 8.09 -0.58 -6.89
CA PHE A 296 7.57 -0.65 -5.53
C PHE A 296 7.61 0.70 -4.80
N ILE A 297 8.58 1.56 -5.10
CA ILE A 297 8.58 2.96 -4.64
C ILE A 297 7.43 3.72 -5.30
N LEU A 298 7.30 3.58 -6.62
CA LEU A 298 6.28 4.25 -7.42
C LEU A 298 4.86 3.95 -6.94
N GLU A 299 4.51 2.69 -6.73
CA GLU A 299 3.19 2.27 -6.25
C GLU A 299 2.79 2.93 -4.92
N ARG A 300 3.76 3.40 -4.14
CA ARG A 300 3.56 4.02 -2.82
C ARG A 300 3.57 5.54 -2.83
N LEU A 301 3.80 6.17 -3.99
CA LEU A 301 3.87 7.64 -4.09
C LEU A 301 2.49 8.31 -4.10
N PHE A 302 1.43 7.61 -4.54
CA PHE A 302 0.11 8.20 -4.68
C PHE A 302 -0.42 8.85 -3.38
N PRO A 303 -0.38 8.22 -2.19
CA PRO A 303 -0.83 8.89 -0.96
C PRO A 303 -0.02 10.13 -0.59
N ILE A 304 1.26 10.18 -0.95
CA ILE A 304 2.10 11.38 -0.73
C ILE A 304 1.71 12.48 -1.70
N PHE A 305 1.53 12.12 -2.97
CA PHE A 305 1.05 13.07 -3.98
C PHE A 305 -0.23 13.78 -3.51
N MET A 306 -1.22 13.02 -3.03
CA MET A 306 -2.49 13.56 -2.56
C MET A 306 -2.36 14.50 -1.35
N LYS A 307 -1.27 14.40 -0.57
CA LYS A 307 -0.98 15.29 0.55
C LYS A 307 -0.09 16.49 0.19
N THR A 308 0.55 16.44 -0.96
CA THR A 308 1.52 17.45 -1.39
C THR A 308 1.05 18.14 -2.66
N ALA A 309 1.52 17.73 -3.82
CA ALA A 309 1.20 18.36 -5.10
C ALA A 309 -0.27 18.20 -5.52
N GLY A 310 -0.94 17.16 -5.06
CA GLY A 310 -2.36 16.88 -5.32
C GLY A 310 -3.32 17.29 -4.20
N LYS A 311 -2.89 18.11 -3.22
CA LYS A 311 -3.69 18.45 -2.02
C LYS A 311 -5.05 19.11 -2.31
N ASP A 312 -5.18 19.74 -3.46
CA ASP A 312 -6.40 20.42 -3.91
C ASP A 312 -7.29 19.52 -4.79
N LEU A 313 -6.91 18.24 -4.94
CA LEU A 313 -7.70 17.23 -5.64
C LEU A 313 -8.58 16.47 -4.66
N SER A 314 -9.79 16.16 -5.11
CA SER A 314 -10.72 15.32 -4.38
C SER A 314 -10.50 13.84 -4.74
N TYR A 315 -10.62 12.95 -3.76
CA TYR A 315 -10.46 11.50 -4.01
C TYR A 315 -11.53 10.67 -3.32
N LYS A 316 -11.69 9.44 -3.81
CA LYS A 316 -12.53 8.41 -3.20
C LYS A 316 -11.83 7.06 -3.23
N LYS A 317 -11.65 6.46 -2.06
CA LYS A 317 -11.31 5.04 -1.96
C LYS A 317 -12.58 4.21 -2.13
N ILE A 318 -12.57 3.32 -3.11
CA ILE A 318 -13.65 2.38 -3.35
C ILE A 318 -13.43 1.16 -2.47
N ALA A 319 -14.46 0.77 -1.72
CA ALA A 319 -14.43 -0.41 -0.87
C ALA A 319 -14.38 -1.70 -1.70
N LEU A 320 -13.74 -2.72 -1.17
CA LEU A 320 -13.64 -4.07 -1.76
C LEU A 320 -14.34 -5.09 -0.83
N PRO A 321 -15.68 -5.19 -0.86
CA PRO A 321 -16.44 -6.00 0.11
C PRO A 321 -16.03 -7.48 0.14
N ALA A 322 -15.67 -8.04 -1.02
CA ALA A 322 -15.22 -9.43 -1.12
C ALA A 322 -13.92 -9.69 -0.33
N LEU A 323 -12.98 -8.73 -0.34
CA LEU A 323 -11.75 -8.82 0.43
C LEU A 323 -11.98 -8.49 1.91
N ASP A 324 -12.81 -7.51 2.20
CA ASP A 324 -13.18 -7.15 3.58
C ASP A 324 -13.88 -8.32 4.31
N ALA A 325 -14.71 -9.08 3.60
CA ALA A 325 -15.38 -10.26 4.14
C ALA A 325 -14.39 -11.37 4.55
N GLN A 326 -13.22 -11.44 3.92
CA GLN A 326 -12.17 -12.41 4.23
C GLN A 326 -11.36 -12.07 5.48
N LEU A 327 -11.42 -10.83 5.97
CA LEU A 327 -10.73 -10.44 7.19
C LEU A 327 -11.34 -11.15 8.39
N ASN A 328 -10.48 -11.80 9.20
CA ASN A 328 -10.92 -12.34 10.49
C ASN A 328 -11.23 -11.22 11.50
N VAL A 329 -11.81 -11.58 12.63
CA VAL A 329 -12.20 -10.61 13.68
C VAL A 329 -11.01 -9.78 14.19
N HIS A 330 -9.83 -10.37 14.30
CA HIS A 330 -8.62 -9.69 14.79
C HIS A 330 -8.14 -8.62 13.81
N LEU A 331 -8.12 -8.92 12.52
CA LEU A 331 -7.73 -7.98 11.47
C LEU A 331 -8.72 -6.82 11.34
N ARG A 332 -10.03 -7.08 11.45
CA ARG A 332 -11.05 -6.03 11.48
C ARG A 332 -10.85 -5.09 12.66
N LEU A 333 -10.68 -5.66 13.86
CA LEU A 333 -10.43 -4.88 15.08
C LEU A 333 -9.13 -4.06 14.99
N LEU A 334 -8.04 -4.66 14.47
CA LEU A 334 -6.78 -3.96 14.27
C LEU A 334 -6.92 -2.78 13.30
N ARG A 335 -7.66 -2.95 12.18
CA ARG A 335 -7.92 -1.88 11.22
C ARG A 335 -8.71 -0.73 11.85
N GLU A 336 -9.78 -1.05 12.59
CA GLU A 336 -10.60 -0.07 13.29
C GLU A 336 -9.82 0.67 14.36
N ALA A 337 -9.06 -0.05 15.19
CA ALA A 337 -8.23 0.55 16.24
C ALA A 337 -7.17 1.50 15.66
N LYS A 338 -6.52 1.12 14.54
CA LYS A 338 -5.57 1.99 13.84
C LYS A 338 -6.24 3.25 13.31
N ASN A 339 -7.40 3.13 12.67
CA ASN A 339 -8.15 4.26 12.13
C ASN A 339 -8.64 5.20 13.24
N LEU A 340 -9.12 4.65 14.36
CA LEU A 340 -9.52 5.42 15.53
C LEU A 340 -8.32 6.14 16.17
N ALA A 341 -7.18 5.47 16.31
CA ALA A 341 -5.95 6.09 16.81
C ALA A 341 -5.52 7.27 15.92
N HIS A 342 -5.60 7.10 14.60
CA HIS A 342 -5.26 8.16 13.65
C HIS A 342 -6.26 9.34 13.70
N SER A 343 -7.55 9.08 13.67
CA SER A 343 -8.58 10.15 13.67
C SER A 343 -8.60 10.95 14.95
N SER A 344 -8.36 10.30 16.11
CA SER A 344 -8.27 10.97 17.41
C SER A 344 -6.87 11.53 17.75
N LYS A 345 -5.85 11.28 16.88
CA LYS A 345 -4.44 11.58 17.13
C LYS A 345 -3.94 11.04 18.50
N SER A 346 -4.51 9.93 18.95
CA SER A 346 -4.23 9.34 20.25
C SER A 346 -3.02 8.41 20.20
N ALA A 347 -1.90 8.86 20.72
CA ALA A 347 -0.69 8.04 20.88
C ALA A 347 -0.95 6.79 21.74
N TRP A 348 -1.85 6.89 22.71
CA TRP A 348 -2.23 5.77 23.57
C TRP A 348 -2.96 4.67 22.82
N LEU A 349 -3.97 5.04 22.00
CA LEU A 349 -4.66 4.07 21.14
C LEU A 349 -3.71 3.47 20.09
N ALA A 350 -2.79 4.26 19.56
CA ALA A 350 -1.78 3.75 18.66
C ALA A 350 -0.85 2.73 19.32
N ALA A 351 -0.44 2.97 20.58
CA ALA A 351 0.35 2.02 21.36
C ALA A 351 -0.42 0.71 21.62
N LEU A 352 -1.71 0.79 21.95
CA LEU A 352 -2.59 -0.39 22.08
C LEU A 352 -2.66 -1.19 20.77
N TRP A 353 -2.89 -0.50 19.65
CA TRP A 353 -2.91 -1.13 18.33
C TRP A 353 -1.58 -1.81 18.01
N VAL A 354 -0.43 -1.14 18.26
CA VAL A 354 0.91 -1.71 18.04
C VAL A 354 1.11 -2.99 18.87
N ASN A 355 0.75 -2.98 20.14
CA ASN A 355 0.90 -4.13 21.02
C ASN A 355 0.01 -5.30 20.56
N TYR A 356 -1.25 -5.04 20.25
CA TYR A 356 -2.16 -6.08 19.76
C TYR A 356 -1.72 -6.65 18.41
N ARG A 357 -1.28 -5.81 17.49
CA ARG A 357 -0.68 -6.22 16.22
C ARG A 357 0.56 -7.12 16.44
N ASN A 358 1.43 -6.77 17.37
CA ASN A 358 2.62 -7.56 17.66
C ASN A 358 2.25 -8.95 18.22
N LEU A 359 1.24 -9.04 19.08
CA LEU A 359 0.69 -10.32 19.54
C LEU A 359 0.11 -11.13 18.36
N TYR A 360 -0.62 -10.49 17.47
CA TYR A 360 -1.15 -11.13 16.27
C TYR A 360 -0.02 -11.69 15.39
N PHE A 361 1.05 -10.94 15.16
CA PHE A 361 2.22 -11.43 14.41
C PHE A 361 2.91 -12.60 15.11
N ILE A 362 3.03 -12.60 16.45
CA ILE A 362 3.60 -13.73 17.18
C ILE A 362 2.78 -15.00 16.96
N GLN A 363 1.46 -14.89 16.96
CA GLN A 363 0.56 -16.03 16.76
C GLN A 363 0.56 -16.54 15.32
N THR A 364 0.68 -15.66 14.33
CA THR A 364 0.55 -16.02 12.91
C THR A 364 1.89 -16.33 12.25
N ASN A 365 2.96 -15.64 12.59
CA ASN A 365 4.27 -15.76 11.95
C ASN A 365 5.32 -16.44 12.84
N GLY A 366 5.05 -16.58 14.14
CA GLY A 366 5.96 -17.20 15.09
C GLY A 366 7.02 -16.26 15.65
N LYS A 367 7.69 -16.72 16.71
CA LYS A 367 8.66 -15.91 17.49
C LYS A 367 9.90 -15.53 16.68
N ASP A 368 10.42 -16.44 15.86
CA ASP A 368 11.64 -16.20 15.09
C ASP A 368 11.45 -15.13 14.03
N TRP A 369 10.33 -15.16 13.32
CA TRP A 369 9.98 -14.10 12.38
C TRP A 369 9.84 -12.76 13.10
N CYS A 370 9.18 -12.74 14.24
CA CYS A 370 8.98 -11.54 15.03
C CYS A 370 10.29 -10.95 15.55
N ALA A 371 11.21 -11.79 16.06
CA ALA A 371 12.52 -11.35 16.51
C ALA A 371 13.32 -10.66 15.38
N LYS A 372 13.21 -11.18 14.16
CA LYS A 372 13.89 -10.65 12.98
C LYS A 372 13.26 -9.35 12.47
N ASN A 373 11.92 -9.24 12.49
CA ASN A 373 11.20 -8.25 11.67
C ASN A 373 10.48 -7.16 12.47
N LEU A 374 9.95 -7.43 13.68
CA LEU A 374 9.11 -6.45 14.38
C LEU A 374 9.83 -5.13 14.65
N ARG A 375 11.13 -5.17 15.02
CA ARG A 375 11.91 -3.95 15.28
C ARG A 375 12.04 -3.08 14.02
N ARG A 376 12.10 -3.69 12.85
CA ARG A 376 12.25 -2.98 11.56
C ARG A 376 10.99 -2.22 11.15
N ILE A 377 9.81 -2.68 11.58
CA ILE A 377 8.50 -2.15 11.20
C ILE A 377 7.73 -1.49 12.34
N THR A 378 8.39 -1.32 13.49
CA THR A 378 7.78 -0.67 14.66
C THR A 378 8.61 0.56 15.05
N PRO A 379 8.28 1.74 14.52
CA PRO A 379 8.90 2.99 14.94
C PRO A 379 8.74 3.20 16.46
N LEU A 380 9.76 3.76 17.10
CA LEU A 380 9.72 4.10 18.53
C LEU A 380 8.76 5.26 18.79
N ASP A 381 8.78 6.26 17.90
CA ASP A 381 7.91 7.43 17.99
C ASP A 381 6.60 7.17 17.28
N ILE A 382 5.49 7.47 17.94
CA ILE A 382 4.17 7.45 17.35
C ILE A 382 3.91 8.78 16.64
N LYS A 383 3.81 8.72 15.31
CA LYS A 383 3.48 9.85 14.45
C LYS A 383 2.24 9.54 13.63
N PHE A 384 1.47 10.56 13.35
CA PHE A 384 0.28 10.47 12.49
C PHE A 384 0.49 11.29 11.23
N SER A 385 0.08 10.72 10.11
CA SER A 385 0.19 11.38 8.80
C SER A 385 -0.83 12.48 8.59
#